data_cec45fb3c1bed5b75f5a852d20e45a44
#
_entry.id   cec45fb3c1bed5b75f5a852d20e45a44
#
_cell.length_a   1.000
_cell.length_b   1.000
_cell.length_c   1.000
_cell.angle_alpha   90.00
_cell.angle_beta   90.00
_cell.angle_gamma   90.00
#
_symmetry.space_group_name_H-M   'P 1'
#
loop_
_entity.id
_entity.type
_entity.pdbx_description
1 polymer ?
#
loop_
_entity_poly.entity_id
_entity_poly.type
_entity_poly.pdbx_seq_one_letter_code
_entity_poly.pdbx_strand_id
1 'polypeptide(L)'
;GGPLKLIDPQGQVVDAVPYSDRKPWPLGPDGYGASLERICPMAPGDDPDNWTSSEVKPSAHLVGTPGRPNAAFSALPPPRVAEVTFGKPEPDKPIAVTATAADDAGVASVALVWGAWAGEGAISWTETPMTRQSGDARRGVYSGTIPAQPEGRLIRFAIHAKNAAGVERIHPSKTEPRPTFSCGTFVNTNEARIAFLKLLTPGGIRPGSTGNPRLPHRARVVVGDDSQHPTEPMSSWASAAVYQLPGENETQVFDYLQVRPRRGGLKVHFHKDQPLGELTSIDMLFKGKPRYVLSEVLAQELYRRAGIPAPMTQQVRLWLGQRLLGYYLVVEHPNKSFLRRYGRDPDGNVYKLAWYGNGLIGQHEKQNNPLSGHDDLVQVVENLNRLSGAAQWDFIQQHFNVDEMINYCAVSMCLQNWDGFWNNYFAYHDLRPGGKWEVYPWDEDKTWGDHDGSSPNYDWYEMPLTFGMNGAKVVGNRFFGEGPFGGASWWRPPGHFYGPLLANPEFRRRFLDRLREMCDTLFTPETMGPIIRALAHRLEPEVTVRAQCQRQNPAAALDEFRRDIQSFHNQVINRRKFILNQLDAQKP
;
A
#
# COMPACT_ATOMS: atom_id res chain seq x y z
N GLY A 1 7.10 22.68 -1.59
CA GLY A 1 6.89 24.10 -1.36
C GLY A 1 8.20 24.81 -0.98
N GLY A 2 8.29 26.11 -1.24
CA GLY A 2 9.46 26.90 -0.85
C GLY A 2 9.30 27.47 0.56
N PRO A 3 10.38 27.98 1.19
CA PRO A 3 10.30 28.61 2.50
C PRO A 3 9.43 29.87 2.46
N LEU A 4 8.63 30.07 3.49
CA LEU A 4 7.89 31.31 3.69
C LEU A 4 8.82 32.34 4.33
N LYS A 5 8.79 33.60 3.85
CA LYS A 5 9.57 34.71 4.40
C LYS A 5 8.66 35.90 4.64
N LEU A 6 8.79 36.49 5.82
CA LEU A 6 8.23 37.80 6.14
C LEU A 6 9.31 38.84 5.88
N ILE A 7 9.03 39.81 5.03
CA ILE A 7 9.98 40.83 4.58
C ILE A 7 9.42 42.20 4.98
N ASP A 8 10.25 43.07 5.57
CA ASP A 8 9.87 44.43 5.94
C ASP A 8 9.81 45.34 4.68
N PRO A 9 9.29 46.58 4.83
CA PRO A 9 9.23 47.53 3.71
C PRO A 9 10.61 47.93 3.14
N GLN A 10 11.69 47.64 3.84
CA GLN A 10 13.08 47.89 3.44
C GLN A 10 13.69 46.69 2.70
N GLY A 11 12.95 45.61 2.55
CA GLY A 11 13.38 44.38 1.87
C GLY A 11 14.20 43.44 2.75
N GLN A 12 14.26 43.67 4.07
CA GLN A 12 14.96 42.76 4.99
C GLN A 12 14.07 41.63 5.46
N VAL A 13 14.62 40.44 5.60
CA VAL A 13 13.90 39.28 6.14
C VAL A 13 13.74 39.44 7.64
N VAL A 14 12.52 39.66 8.10
CA VAL A 14 12.15 39.78 9.52
C VAL A 14 11.98 38.41 10.16
N ASP A 15 11.44 37.43 9.40
CA ASP A 15 11.20 36.09 9.87
C ASP A 15 11.17 35.09 8.67
N ALA A 16 11.52 33.86 8.92
CA ALA A 16 11.53 32.82 7.89
C ALA A 16 11.07 31.47 8.45
N VAL A 17 10.32 30.71 7.65
CA VAL A 17 9.81 29.40 8.00
C VAL A 17 10.20 28.41 6.89
N PRO A 18 11.34 27.73 7.01
CA PRO A 18 11.80 26.73 6.04
C PRO A 18 11.12 25.35 6.31
N TYR A 19 9.78 25.34 6.35
CA TYR A 19 9.03 24.14 6.70
C TYR A 19 9.30 22.96 5.75
N SER A 20 9.14 21.75 6.29
CA SER A 20 9.29 20.48 5.57
C SER A 20 8.15 19.53 5.93
N ASP A 21 7.88 18.58 5.05
CA ASP A 21 6.99 17.43 5.26
C ASP A 21 7.68 16.26 6.00
N ARG A 22 8.86 16.51 6.57
CA ARG A 22 9.68 15.52 7.27
C ARG A 22 10.11 16.03 8.65
N LYS A 23 10.37 15.10 9.56
CA LYS A 23 11.00 15.42 10.84
C LYS A 23 12.30 16.23 10.63
N PRO A 24 12.60 17.21 11.50
CA PRO A 24 11.96 17.45 12.79
C PRO A 24 10.67 18.30 12.75
N TRP A 25 10.18 18.68 11.57
CA TRP A 25 8.92 19.44 11.44
C TRP A 25 7.69 18.58 11.80
N PRO A 26 6.58 19.19 12.30
CA PRO A 26 5.33 18.50 12.55
C PRO A 26 4.79 17.79 11.30
N LEU A 27 4.30 16.55 11.44
CA LEU A 27 3.84 15.73 10.33
C LEU A 27 2.34 15.85 10.04
N GLY A 28 1.54 16.37 10.98
CA GLY A 28 0.09 16.52 10.81
C GLY A 28 -0.35 17.30 9.57
N PRO A 29 0.37 18.37 9.14
CA PRO A 29 0.06 19.10 7.91
C PRO A 29 0.29 18.30 6.62
N ASP A 30 1.10 17.24 6.65
CA ASP A 30 1.39 16.41 5.48
C ASP A 30 0.33 15.33 5.26
N GLY A 31 -0.88 15.77 4.84
CA GLY A 31 -1.97 14.90 4.44
C GLY A 31 -2.85 14.36 5.58
N TYR A 32 -2.60 14.72 6.83
CA TYR A 32 -3.46 14.33 7.97
C TYR A 32 -4.55 15.35 8.30
N GLY A 33 -4.69 16.39 7.47
CA GLY A 33 -5.75 17.38 7.59
C GLY A 33 -5.47 18.46 8.64
N ALA A 34 -4.30 18.51 9.27
CA ALA A 34 -3.90 19.56 10.20
C ALA A 34 -3.27 20.76 9.46
N SER A 35 -3.27 21.94 10.09
CA SER A 35 -2.42 23.06 9.72
C SER A 35 -1.16 23.08 10.57
N LEU A 36 -0.11 23.75 10.09
CA LEU A 36 1.09 24.04 10.87
C LEU A 36 0.83 25.28 11.73
N GLU A 37 0.96 25.17 13.05
CA GLU A 37 0.71 26.24 14.01
C GLU A 37 1.99 26.63 14.74
N ARG A 38 2.32 27.94 14.75
CA ARG A 38 3.41 28.50 15.56
C ARG A 38 2.99 28.58 17.02
N ILE A 39 3.86 28.10 17.92
CA ILE A 39 3.58 28.06 19.36
C ILE A 39 3.83 29.43 19.98
N CYS A 40 5.05 29.94 19.87
CA CYS A 40 5.46 31.23 20.47
C CYS A 40 5.87 32.20 19.36
N PRO A 41 5.15 33.33 19.19
CA PRO A 41 5.50 34.34 18.18
C PRO A 41 6.88 34.99 18.39
N MET A 42 7.37 35.01 19.62
CA MET A 42 8.65 35.63 20.00
C MET A 42 9.85 34.68 19.79
N ALA A 43 9.63 33.41 19.63
CA ALA A 43 10.67 32.43 19.30
C ALA A 43 10.90 32.35 17.77
N PRO A 44 12.10 31.97 17.30
CA PRO A 44 12.42 31.92 15.88
C PRO A 44 11.44 31.08 15.04
N GLY A 45 11.13 31.57 13.82
CA GLY A 45 10.26 30.86 12.88
C GLY A 45 10.91 29.68 12.17
N ASP A 46 12.23 29.64 12.14
CA ASP A 46 13.04 28.58 11.57
C ASP A 46 13.32 27.40 12.55
N ASP A 47 12.87 27.54 13.81
CA ASP A 47 12.98 26.48 14.81
C ASP A 47 11.79 25.52 14.76
N PRO A 48 11.95 24.27 14.32
CA PRO A 48 10.86 23.29 14.27
C PRO A 48 10.19 23.04 15.63
N ASP A 49 10.92 23.19 16.73
CA ASP A 49 10.37 23.02 18.09
C ASP A 49 9.37 24.13 18.47
N ASN A 50 9.35 25.23 17.72
CA ASN A 50 8.37 26.33 17.89
C ASN A 50 7.08 26.08 17.09
N TRP A 51 6.93 24.90 16.48
CA TRP A 51 5.78 24.57 15.66
C TRP A 51 5.10 23.28 16.13
N THR A 52 3.80 23.17 15.86
CA THR A 52 3.00 21.97 16.10
C THR A 52 1.91 21.83 15.05
N SER A 53 1.29 20.67 14.98
CA SER A 53 0.10 20.44 14.17
C SER A 53 -1.13 21.01 14.89
N SER A 54 -2.09 21.58 14.15
CA SER A 54 -3.40 21.94 14.72
C SER A 54 -4.19 20.72 15.13
N GLU A 55 -5.14 20.91 16.04
CA GLU A 55 -6.11 19.86 16.35
C GLU A 55 -7.05 19.61 15.16
N VAL A 56 -7.19 18.36 14.73
CA VAL A 56 -8.13 17.97 13.69
C VAL A 56 -9.44 17.50 14.30
N LYS A 57 -10.53 18.23 14.05
CA LYS A 57 -11.87 17.86 14.51
C LYS A 57 -12.65 17.14 13.40
N PRO A 58 -13.24 15.97 13.66
CA PRO A 58 -13.91 15.16 12.63
C PRO A 58 -15.03 15.87 11.84
N SER A 59 -15.62 16.91 12.41
CA SER A 59 -16.73 17.67 11.82
C SER A 59 -16.36 19.04 11.25
N ALA A 60 -15.08 19.42 11.33
CA ALA A 60 -14.67 20.77 10.92
C ALA A 60 -14.29 20.80 9.43
N HIS A 61 -14.95 21.67 8.65
CA HIS A 61 -14.58 21.94 7.26
C HIS A 61 -13.31 22.80 7.14
N LEU A 62 -12.90 23.46 8.22
CA LEU A 62 -11.69 24.27 8.31
C LEU A 62 -10.85 23.76 9.49
N VAL A 63 -9.59 23.51 9.21
CA VAL A 63 -8.60 23.11 10.20
C VAL A 63 -7.78 24.32 10.61
N GLY A 64 -7.39 24.37 11.89
CA GLY A 64 -6.67 25.53 12.45
C GLY A 64 -7.60 26.61 12.97
N THR A 65 -7.02 27.78 13.22
CA THR A 65 -7.67 28.92 13.89
C THR A 65 -7.53 30.23 13.11
N PRO A 66 -7.98 30.32 11.83
CA PRO A 66 -7.83 31.51 11.04
C PRO A 66 -8.51 32.71 11.71
N GLY A 67 -7.79 33.86 11.80
CA GLY A 67 -8.28 35.08 12.44
C GLY A 67 -8.32 35.08 13.96
N ARG A 68 -7.75 34.07 14.60
CA ARG A 68 -7.65 33.92 16.06
C ARG A 68 -6.27 33.41 16.45
N PRO A 69 -5.82 33.60 17.73
CA PRO A 69 -4.60 32.93 18.21
C PRO A 69 -4.66 31.41 17.98
N ASN A 70 -3.52 30.83 17.68
CA ASN A 70 -3.41 29.37 17.50
C ASN A 70 -3.83 28.63 18.78
N ALA A 71 -4.38 27.44 18.64
CA ALA A 71 -4.76 26.61 19.80
C ALA A 71 -3.54 26.28 20.68
N ALA A 72 -2.36 26.18 20.07
CA ALA A 72 -1.09 25.94 20.74
C ALA A 72 -0.37 27.20 21.22
N PHE A 73 -1.00 28.39 21.11
CA PHE A 73 -0.36 29.67 21.47
C PHE A 73 0.18 29.68 22.90
N SER A 74 1.44 30.09 23.04
CA SER A 74 2.10 30.35 24.30
C SER A 74 2.88 31.67 24.21
N ALA A 75 2.80 32.50 25.26
CA ALA A 75 3.57 33.75 25.34
C ALA A 75 5.08 33.51 25.53
N LEU A 76 5.43 32.37 26.10
CA LEU A 76 6.81 31.90 26.30
C LEU A 76 7.02 30.59 25.60
N PRO A 77 8.23 30.30 25.06
CA PRO A 77 8.52 29.04 24.44
C PRO A 77 8.41 27.87 25.46
N PRO A 78 7.81 26.76 25.11
CA PRO A 78 7.81 25.58 25.97
C PRO A 78 9.19 24.91 26.00
N PRO A 79 9.49 24.12 27.04
CA PRO A 79 10.77 23.40 27.12
C PRO A 79 10.98 22.49 25.90
N ARG A 80 12.23 22.33 25.48
CA ARG A 80 12.62 21.38 24.43
C ARG A 80 12.78 19.99 25.00
N VAL A 81 12.30 18.99 24.27
CA VAL A 81 12.50 17.57 24.60
C VAL A 81 13.10 16.88 23.37
N ALA A 82 14.24 16.25 23.55
CA ALA A 82 14.99 15.58 22.49
C ALA A 82 15.63 14.25 22.97
N GLU A 83 16.28 13.56 22.05
CA GLU A 83 17.10 12.38 22.33
C GLU A 83 16.37 11.34 23.20
N VAL A 84 15.07 11.11 22.92
CA VAL A 84 14.31 10.11 23.64
C VAL A 84 14.75 8.72 23.20
N THR A 85 15.26 7.94 24.16
CA THR A 85 15.67 6.55 23.95
C THR A 85 15.03 5.63 24.98
N PHE A 86 14.92 4.34 24.65
CA PHE A 86 14.39 3.34 25.57
C PHE A 86 15.07 2.00 25.40
N GLY A 87 15.13 1.23 26.49
CA GLY A 87 15.68 -0.12 26.48
C GLY A 87 14.85 -1.09 25.64
N LYS A 88 15.43 -2.18 25.22
CA LYS A 88 14.72 -3.25 24.50
C LYS A 88 13.56 -3.77 25.35
N PRO A 89 12.31 -3.74 24.83
CA PRO A 89 11.17 -4.29 25.55
C PRO A 89 11.26 -5.81 25.61
N GLU A 90 11.16 -6.36 26.81
CA GLU A 90 11.06 -7.81 27.04
C GLU A 90 9.91 -8.08 28.02
N PRO A 91 9.18 -9.20 27.87
CA PRO A 91 8.16 -9.59 28.85
C PRO A 91 8.73 -9.66 30.27
N ASP A 92 7.92 -9.20 31.23
CA ASP A 92 8.21 -9.26 32.66
C ASP A 92 9.50 -8.54 33.09
N LYS A 93 10.04 -7.66 32.23
CA LYS A 93 11.16 -6.78 32.55
C LYS A 93 10.78 -5.31 32.46
N PRO A 94 11.33 -4.45 33.35
CA PRO A 94 11.13 -3.02 33.28
C PRO A 94 11.85 -2.43 32.07
N ILE A 95 11.32 -1.32 31.51
CA ILE A 95 11.90 -0.62 30.38
C ILE A 95 12.40 0.74 30.87
N ALA A 96 13.72 0.95 30.81
CA ALA A 96 14.31 2.26 31.07
C ALA A 96 14.05 3.20 29.90
N VAL A 97 13.64 4.42 30.19
CA VAL A 97 13.42 5.50 29.19
C VAL A 97 14.29 6.69 29.58
N THR A 98 15.02 7.25 28.62
CA THR A 98 15.78 8.49 28.82
C THR A 98 15.34 9.56 27.85
N ALA A 99 15.48 10.82 28.26
CA ALA A 99 15.19 11.98 27.44
C ALA A 99 16.08 13.15 27.85
N THR A 100 16.47 13.99 26.89
CA THR A 100 17.09 15.28 27.16
C THR A 100 15.99 16.34 27.22
N ALA A 101 15.95 17.13 28.30
CA ALA A 101 15.07 18.29 28.40
C ALA A 101 15.90 19.58 28.61
N ALA A 102 15.53 20.68 27.93
CA ALA A 102 16.23 21.94 28.00
C ALA A 102 15.25 23.14 27.95
N ASP A 103 15.57 24.18 28.76
CA ASP A 103 14.83 25.44 28.77
C ASP A 103 15.71 26.55 29.36
N ASP A 104 15.67 27.75 28.77
CA ASP A 104 16.49 28.90 29.21
C ASP A 104 16.08 29.39 30.60
N ALA A 105 14.79 29.29 30.95
CA ALA A 105 14.27 29.62 32.28
C ALA A 105 14.50 28.50 33.31
N GLY A 106 14.97 27.34 32.85
CA GLY A 106 15.18 26.13 33.64
C GLY A 106 14.01 25.14 33.57
N VAL A 107 14.35 23.87 33.51
CA VAL A 107 13.40 22.73 33.55
C VAL A 107 13.00 22.47 34.99
N ALA A 108 11.72 22.66 35.32
CA ALA A 108 11.19 22.43 36.65
C ALA A 108 10.88 20.94 36.93
N SER A 109 10.29 20.27 35.95
CA SER A 109 9.98 18.82 36.07
C SER A 109 9.95 18.14 34.71
N VAL A 110 10.28 16.84 34.72
CA VAL A 110 10.10 15.93 33.58
C VAL A 110 9.39 14.67 34.08
N ALA A 111 8.39 14.22 33.38
CA ALA A 111 7.64 13.01 33.71
C ALA A 111 7.48 12.12 32.47
N LEU A 112 7.38 10.84 32.70
CA LEU A 112 7.07 9.80 31.73
C LEU A 112 5.58 9.48 31.82
N VAL A 113 4.83 9.81 30.77
CA VAL A 113 3.42 9.47 30.63
C VAL A 113 3.33 8.20 29.79
N TRP A 114 2.81 7.10 30.34
CA TRP A 114 2.79 5.83 29.64
C TRP A 114 1.50 5.04 29.88
N GLY A 115 1.20 4.10 28.99
CA GLY A 115 0.12 3.15 29.13
C GLY A 115 0.39 1.88 28.34
N ALA A 116 -0.07 0.75 28.86
CA ALA A 116 0.04 -0.55 28.21
C ALA A 116 -1.32 -1.02 27.68
N TRP A 117 -1.31 -1.58 26.47
CA TRP A 117 -2.53 -1.98 25.77
C TRP A 117 -2.45 -3.43 25.27
N ALA A 118 -3.50 -4.20 25.52
CA ALA A 118 -3.62 -5.60 25.07
C ALA A 118 -4.24 -5.75 23.66
N GLY A 119 -4.59 -4.64 22.99
CA GLY A 119 -5.28 -4.67 21.69
C GLY A 119 -6.79 -4.49 21.78
N GLU A 120 -7.37 -4.46 22.98
CA GLU A 120 -8.80 -4.27 23.24
C GLU A 120 -8.99 -3.28 24.40
N GLY A 121 -10.12 -2.56 24.38
CA GLY A 121 -10.45 -1.58 25.41
C GLY A 121 -9.63 -0.29 25.36
N ALA A 122 -9.85 0.57 26.34
CA ALA A 122 -9.15 1.85 26.48
C ALA A 122 -7.80 1.66 27.19
N ILE A 123 -6.83 2.52 26.88
CA ILE A 123 -5.54 2.57 27.57
C ILE A 123 -5.72 3.38 28.87
N SER A 124 -5.26 2.82 30.00
CA SER A 124 -5.09 3.56 31.24
C SER A 124 -3.73 4.23 31.24
N TRP A 125 -3.70 5.55 31.38
CA TRP A 125 -2.47 6.34 31.39
C TRP A 125 -1.96 6.56 32.80
N THR A 126 -0.66 6.45 32.98
CA THR A 126 0.06 6.68 34.22
C THR A 126 1.14 7.72 33.97
N GLU A 127 1.30 8.68 34.86
CA GLU A 127 2.38 9.66 34.84
C GLU A 127 3.36 9.35 35.99
N THR A 128 4.65 9.21 35.65
CA THR A 128 5.70 8.87 36.59
C THR A 128 6.82 9.90 36.48
N PRO A 129 7.27 10.55 37.58
CA PRO A 129 8.38 11.48 37.55
C PRO A 129 9.66 10.84 37.00
N MET A 130 10.43 11.60 36.21
CA MET A 130 11.75 11.21 35.74
C MET A 130 12.83 11.92 36.58
N THR A 131 13.93 11.21 36.84
CA THR A 131 15.05 11.71 37.65
C THR A 131 16.15 12.24 36.72
N ARG A 132 16.67 13.44 37.00
CA ARG A 132 17.83 13.98 36.29
C ARG A 132 19.09 13.19 36.62
N GLN A 133 19.73 12.67 35.60
CA GLN A 133 20.94 11.84 35.70
C GLN A 133 22.22 12.65 35.49
N SER A 134 22.15 13.69 34.61
CA SER A 134 23.30 14.53 34.30
C SER A 134 22.84 15.91 33.80
N GLY A 135 23.77 16.84 33.67
CA GLY A 135 23.49 18.22 33.27
C GLY A 135 23.00 19.09 34.43
N ASP A 136 22.35 20.22 34.10
CA ASP A 136 21.89 21.22 35.06
C ASP A 136 20.38 21.52 34.89
N ALA A 137 19.91 22.60 35.54
CA ALA A 137 18.52 23.00 35.47
C ALA A 137 18.11 23.52 34.08
N ARG A 138 19.07 24.04 33.26
CA ARG A 138 18.78 24.51 31.90
C ARG A 138 18.83 23.45 30.86
N ARG A 139 19.68 22.42 31.05
CA ARG A 139 19.77 21.27 30.16
C ARG A 139 20.21 20.02 30.92
N GLY A 140 19.37 19.01 30.97
CA GLY A 140 19.66 17.75 31.66
C GLY A 140 19.16 16.53 30.94
N VAL A 141 19.80 15.41 31.19
CA VAL A 141 19.33 14.07 30.80
C VAL A 141 18.52 13.49 31.95
N TYR A 142 17.31 13.06 31.66
CA TYR A 142 16.36 12.51 32.61
C TYR A 142 16.11 11.05 32.33
N SER A 143 15.93 10.24 33.38
CA SER A 143 15.60 8.81 33.27
C SER A 143 14.33 8.49 34.04
N GLY A 144 13.48 7.68 33.45
CA GLY A 144 12.29 7.08 34.04
C GLY A 144 12.19 5.61 33.69
N THR A 145 11.27 4.90 34.33
CA THR A 145 11.10 3.46 34.13
C THR A 145 9.62 3.14 33.90
N ILE A 146 9.33 2.41 32.82
CA ILE A 146 8.04 1.73 32.64
C ILE A 146 8.15 0.41 33.39
N PRO A 147 7.26 0.11 34.35
CA PRO A 147 7.28 -1.16 35.09
C PRO A 147 7.13 -2.36 34.14
N ALA A 148 7.59 -3.52 34.62
CA ALA A 148 7.48 -4.79 33.89
C ALA A 148 6.07 -5.04 33.39
N GLN A 149 5.95 -5.39 32.11
CA GLN A 149 4.69 -5.69 31.43
C GLN A 149 4.68 -7.15 30.98
N PRO A 150 3.54 -7.86 31.06
CA PRO A 150 3.46 -9.21 30.56
C PRO A 150 3.60 -9.26 29.03
N GLU A 151 3.81 -10.45 28.49
CA GLU A 151 3.86 -10.68 27.05
C GLU A 151 2.60 -10.15 26.33
N GLY A 152 2.79 -9.67 25.10
CA GLY A 152 1.70 -9.28 24.19
C GLY A 152 1.13 -7.90 24.46
N ARG A 153 1.85 -7.01 25.13
CA ARG A 153 1.46 -5.62 25.36
C ARG A 153 2.11 -4.68 24.36
N LEU A 154 1.27 -3.81 23.76
CA LEU A 154 1.72 -2.58 23.13
C LEU A 154 1.84 -1.52 24.21
N ILE A 155 2.98 -0.90 24.31
CA ILE A 155 3.28 0.16 25.28
C ILE A 155 3.40 1.46 24.51
N ARG A 156 2.62 2.46 24.90
CA ARG A 156 2.66 3.83 24.37
C ARG A 156 3.15 4.76 25.46
N PHE A 157 4.06 5.68 25.13
CA PHE A 157 4.56 6.64 26.10
C PHE A 157 4.92 7.98 25.46
N ALA A 158 4.93 9.05 26.28
CA ALA A 158 5.35 10.38 25.91
C ALA A 158 6.12 11.01 27.09
N ILE A 159 6.92 12.03 26.79
CA ILE A 159 7.64 12.82 27.78
C ILE A 159 6.87 14.10 28.03
N HIS A 160 6.55 14.39 29.28
CA HIS A 160 5.92 15.62 29.75
C HIS A 160 6.95 16.47 30.49
N ALA A 161 7.32 17.61 29.93
CA ALA A 161 8.27 18.52 30.54
C ALA A 161 7.59 19.84 30.86
N LYS A 162 7.98 20.45 32.00
CA LYS A 162 7.50 21.74 32.47
C LYS A 162 8.70 22.62 32.83
N ASN A 163 8.69 23.89 32.38
CA ASN A 163 9.74 24.83 32.76
C ASN A 163 9.40 25.60 34.04
N ALA A 164 10.36 26.38 34.55
CA ALA A 164 10.20 27.19 35.77
C ALA A 164 9.11 28.26 35.66
N ALA A 165 8.75 28.68 34.45
CA ALA A 165 7.67 29.63 34.20
C ALA A 165 6.28 28.94 34.12
N GLY A 166 6.22 27.60 34.25
CA GLY A 166 4.97 26.86 34.24
C GLY A 166 4.48 26.46 32.84
N VAL A 167 5.26 26.72 31.77
CA VAL A 167 4.92 26.32 30.42
C VAL A 167 5.27 24.85 30.23
N GLU A 168 4.40 24.10 29.54
CA GLU A 168 4.47 22.65 29.42
C GLU A 168 4.64 22.23 27.97
N ARG A 169 5.31 21.09 27.77
CA ARG A 169 5.39 20.36 26.50
C ARG A 169 5.17 18.87 26.73
N ILE A 170 4.32 18.28 25.90
CA ILE A 170 4.24 16.83 25.74
C ILE A 170 4.90 16.47 24.42
N HIS A 171 5.85 15.53 24.44
CA HIS A 171 6.60 15.09 23.28
C HIS A 171 6.52 13.55 23.10
N PRO A 172 6.05 13.07 21.93
CA PRO A 172 5.50 13.80 20.78
C PRO A 172 4.24 14.60 21.14
N SER A 173 3.93 15.64 20.34
CA SER A 173 2.72 16.44 20.57
C SER A 173 1.46 15.60 20.42
N LYS A 174 0.44 15.88 21.23
CA LYS A 174 -0.88 15.22 21.17
C LYS A 174 -1.58 15.38 19.81
N THR A 175 -1.18 16.39 19.04
CA THR A 175 -1.75 16.73 17.74
C THR A 175 -0.96 16.10 16.58
N GLU A 176 0.11 15.37 16.87
CA GLU A 176 0.84 14.61 15.85
C GLU A 176 0.07 13.35 15.44
N PRO A 177 0.26 12.89 14.18
CA PRO A 177 -0.33 11.63 13.71
C PRO A 177 0.06 10.41 14.56
N ARG A 178 1.26 10.45 15.15
CA ARG A 178 1.73 9.49 16.16
C ARG A 178 2.07 10.26 17.46
N PRO A 179 1.08 10.44 18.34
CA PRO A 179 1.20 11.29 19.52
C PRO A 179 1.97 10.64 20.68
N THR A 180 2.52 9.43 20.47
CA THR A 180 3.36 8.73 21.45
C THR A 180 4.49 7.98 20.77
N PHE A 181 5.56 7.72 21.50
CA PHE A 181 6.46 6.62 21.21
C PHE A 181 5.75 5.30 21.50
N SER A 182 6.15 4.24 20.79
CA SER A 182 5.53 2.93 20.93
C SER A 182 6.55 1.81 20.88
N CYS A 183 6.38 0.83 21.73
CA CYS A 183 7.14 -0.41 21.73
C CYS A 183 6.25 -1.58 22.20
N GLY A 184 6.75 -2.80 22.22
CA GLY A 184 5.91 -3.92 22.62
C GLY A 184 6.67 -5.10 23.20
N THR A 185 6.04 -5.80 24.15
CA THR A 185 6.55 -7.03 24.79
C THR A 185 6.09 -8.27 24.03
N PHE A 186 6.29 -8.30 22.70
CA PHE A 186 5.90 -9.44 21.89
C PHE A 186 7.10 -10.39 21.73
N VAL A 187 6.91 -11.64 22.18
CA VAL A 187 7.90 -12.70 21.98
C VAL A 187 7.59 -13.42 20.67
N ASN A 188 8.63 -13.69 19.91
CA ASN A 188 8.49 -14.48 18.71
C ASN A 188 8.44 -15.97 19.02
N THR A 189 7.33 -16.57 18.66
CA THR A 189 7.19 -18.03 18.57
C THR A 189 6.86 -18.46 17.14
N ASN A 190 7.18 -17.64 16.13
CA ASN A 190 6.79 -17.92 14.77
C ASN A 190 7.74 -18.92 14.10
N GLU A 191 7.39 -20.19 14.13
CA GLU A 191 8.04 -21.26 13.38
C GLU A 191 7.60 -21.33 11.90
N ALA A 192 6.75 -20.41 11.45
CA ALA A 192 6.23 -20.39 10.10
C ALA A 192 7.33 -20.03 9.07
N ARG A 193 7.17 -20.53 7.84
CA ARG A 193 8.03 -20.18 6.70
C ARG A 193 7.64 -18.86 6.03
N ILE A 194 6.63 -18.19 6.56
CA ILE A 194 6.11 -16.89 6.10
C ILE A 194 6.14 -15.90 7.25
N ALA A 195 6.07 -14.62 6.90
CA ALA A 195 6.04 -13.56 7.90
C ALA A 195 4.82 -13.69 8.83
N PHE A 196 4.97 -13.23 10.05
CA PHE A 196 3.90 -13.06 11.02
C PHE A 196 3.42 -11.62 10.99
N LEU A 197 2.10 -11.43 11.00
CA LEU A 197 1.48 -10.12 11.16
C LEU A 197 0.31 -10.22 12.14
N LYS A 198 0.40 -9.46 13.23
CA LYS A 198 -0.66 -9.36 14.22
C LYS A 198 -1.22 -7.96 14.21
N LEU A 199 -2.51 -7.82 13.93
CA LEU A 199 -3.23 -6.55 14.03
C LEU A 199 -3.90 -6.42 15.38
N LEU A 200 -3.70 -5.27 16.00
CA LEU A 200 -4.37 -4.83 17.22
C LEU A 200 -5.32 -3.69 16.82
N THR A 201 -6.63 -3.88 17.02
CA THR A 201 -7.64 -2.90 16.57
C THR A 201 -8.61 -2.59 17.70
N PRO A 202 -8.76 -1.32 18.10
CA PRO A 202 -9.76 -0.92 19.07
C PRO A 202 -11.17 -1.28 18.59
N GLY A 203 -11.97 -1.93 19.43
CA GLY A 203 -13.35 -2.27 19.11
C GLY A 203 -13.56 -3.43 18.13
N GLY A 204 -12.48 -4.06 17.68
CA GLY A 204 -12.52 -5.22 16.79
C GLY A 204 -12.89 -4.88 15.33
N ILE A 205 -12.14 -5.39 14.39
CA ILE A 205 -12.39 -5.30 12.95
C ILE A 205 -12.71 -6.71 12.41
N ARG A 206 -13.54 -6.78 11.39
CA ARG A 206 -13.76 -8.03 10.63
C ARG A 206 -13.31 -7.81 9.19
N PRO A 207 -12.52 -8.73 8.61
CA PRO A 207 -12.22 -8.70 7.18
C PRO A 207 -13.53 -8.68 6.38
N GLY A 208 -13.57 -7.89 5.30
CA GLY A 208 -14.69 -7.88 4.39
C GLY A 208 -14.87 -9.25 3.73
N SER A 209 -16.10 -9.71 3.57
CA SER A 209 -16.42 -11.00 2.97
C SER A 209 -16.11 -11.00 1.47
N THR A 210 -15.69 -12.16 0.95
CA THR A 210 -15.48 -12.37 -0.49
C THR A 210 -16.79 -12.59 -1.27
N GLY A 211 -17.90 -12.84 -0.55
CA GLY A 211 -19.18 -13.24 -1.13
C GLY A 211 -20.33 -12.35 -0.71
N ASN A 212 -20.65 -11.37 -1.49
CA ASN A 212 -21.99 -11.04 -1.92
C ASN A 212 -21.97 -9.99 -3.06
N PRO A 213 -22.33 -10.35 -4.29
CA PRO A 213 -22.47 -9.39 -5.39
C PRO A 213 -23.71 -8.49 -5.26
N ARG A 214 -24.48 -8.63 -4.19
CA ARG A 214 -25.74 -7.89 -3.97
C ARG A 214 -25.69 -6.84 -2.85
N LEU A 215 -24.54 -6.29 -2.51
CA LEU A 215 -24.55 -4.98 -1.89
C LEU A 215 -24.98 -3.99 -2.98
N PRO A 216 -26.05 -3.20 -2.75
CA PRO A 216 -26.49 -2.24 -3.75
C PRO A 216 -25.31 -1.33 -4.09
N HIS A 217 -25.04 -1.15 -5.38
CA HIS A 217 -24.03 -0.25 -5.96
C HIS A 217 -24.25 1.24 -5.60
N ARG A 218 -24.89 1.52 -4.49
CA ARG A 218 -25.14 2.84 -3.90
C ARG A 218 -24.47 3.08 -2.56
N ALA A 219 -23.51 2.26 -2.16
CA ALA A 219 -22.50 2.80 -1.27
C ALA A 219 -21.75 3.80 -2.14
N ARG A 220 -22.09 5.07 -1.98
CA ARG A 220 -21.43 6.21 -2.55
C ARG A 220 -19.95 5.94 -2.39
N VAL A 221 -19.28 5.63 -3.49
CA VAL A 221 -17.85 5.73 -3.56
C VAL A 221 -17.58 7.19 -3.26
N VAL A 222 -17.24 7.48 -2.02
CA VAL A 222 -16.56 8.73 -1.74
C VAL A 222 -15.28 8.56 -2.55
N VAL A 223 -15.20 9.29 -3.64
CA VAL A 223 -14.00 9.46 -4.43
C VAL A 223 -13.01 10.13 -3.49
N GLY A 224 -12.41 9.34 -2.64
CA GLY A 224 -11.27 9.67 -1.83
C GLY A 224 -10.10 9.01 -2.52
N ASP A 225 -9.17 9.81 -2.96
CA ASP A 225 -7.89 9.37 -3.44
C ASP A 225 -7.26 8.40 -2.41
N ASP A 226 -7.27 7.11 -2.71
CA ASP A 226 -6.65 6.09 -1.87
C ASP A 226 -5.13 6.24 -1.79
N SER A 227 -4.53 7.10 -2.60
CA SER A 227 -3.11 7.48 -2.57
C SER A 227 -2.86 8.75 -1.77
N GLN A 228 -3.87 9.59 -1.59
CA GLN A 228 -3.85 10.67 -0.61
C GLN A 228 -4.39 10.12 0.70
N HIS A 229 -3.86 10.60 1.81
CA HIS A 229 -4.34 10.23 3.13
C HIS A 229 -5.86 10.40 3.17
N PRO A 230 -6.58 9.42 3.72
CA PRO A 230 -8.02 9.49 3.79
C PRO A 230 -8.43 10.80 4.47
N THR A 231 -9.46 11.44 3.95
CA THR A 231 -10.15 12.56 4.59
C THR A 231 -10.82 12.17 5.92
N GLU A 232 -10.53 10.96 6.40
CA GLU A 232 -10.97 10.47 7.68
C GLU A 232 -10.14 11.06 8.82
N PRO A 233 -10.78 11.43 9.92
CA PRO A 233 -10.09 12.07 11.03
C PRO A 233 -9.02 11.16 11.63
N MET A 234 -7.93 11.73 12.13
CA MET A 234 -6.84 11.00 12.79
C MET A 234 -7.31 10.08 13.93
N SER A 235 -8.47 10.32 14.51
CA SER A 235 -9.10 9.42 15.48
C SER A 235 -9.38 8.00 14.95
N SER A 236 -9.42 7.80 13.63
CA SER A 236 -9.53 6.48 13.02
C SER A 236 -8.18 5.72 12.97
N TRP A 237 -7.07 6.42 13.20
CA TRP A 237 -5.72 5.88 13.21
C TRP A 237 -5.34 5.41 14.62
N ALA A 238 -6.03 4.39 15.11
CA ALA A 238 -5.85 3.90 16.47
C ALA A 238 -5.33 2.46 16.55
N SER A 239 -5.19 1.80 15.40
CA SER A 239 -4.74 0.41 15.30
C SER A 239 -3.22 0.30 15.35
N ALA A 240 -2.72 -0.90 15.64
CA ALA A 240 -1.31 -1.22 15.60
C ALA A 240 -1.06 -2.55 14.89
N ALA A 241 0.16 -2.75 14.39
CA ALA A 241 0.61 -4.02 13.85
C ALA A 241 1.92 -4.45 14.51
N VAL A 242 2.03 -5.74 14.75
CA VAL A 242 3.28 -6.40 15.12
C VAL A 242 3.67 -7.29 13.96
N TYR A 243 4.84 -7.05 13.40
CA TYR A 243 5.34 -7.74 12.22
C TYR A 243 6.68 -8.41 12.48
N GLN A 244 6.90 -9.56 11.84
CA GLN A 244 8.13 -10.30 11.96
C GLN A 244 8.37 -11.17 10.73
N LEU A 245 9.60 -11.13 10.24
CA LEU A 245 10.06 -12.02 9.18
C LEU A 245 10.36 -13.43 9.73
N PRO A 246 10.28 -14.47 8.88
CA PRO A 246 10.68 -15.81 9.26
C PRO A 246 12.15 -15.86 9.66
N GLY A 247 12.43 -16.52 10.79
CA GLY A 247 13.80 -16.68 11.28
C GLY A 247 14.41 -15.47 11.98
N GLU A 248 13.71 -14.33 12.03
CA GLU A 248 14.13 -13.16 12.80
C GLU A 248 13.67 -13.29 14.27
N ASN A 249 14.50 -12.82 15.20
CA ASN A 249 14.19 -12.80 16.63
C ASN A 249 13.53 -11.49 17.07
N GLU A 250 13.49 -10.48 16.21
CA GLU A 250 12.97 -9.16 16.53
C GLU A 250 11.63 -8.91 15.88
N THR A 251 10.70 -8.37 16.67
CA THR A 251 9.41 -7.91 16.19
C THR A 251 9.47 -6.41 15.90
N GLN A 252 8.91 -6.01 14.77
CA GLN A 252 8.69 -4.61 14.44
C GLN A 252 7.28 -4.22 14.90
N VAL A 253 7.17 -3.08 15.55
CA VAL A 253 5.88 -2.53 16.01
C VAL A 253 5.56 -1.29 15.21
N PHE A 254 4.42 -1.29 14.54
CA PHE A 254 3.85 -0.17 13.83
C PHE A 254 2.61 0.30 14.57
N ASP A 255 2.52 1.59 14.89
CA ASP A 255 1.45 2.10 15.70
C ASP A 255 0.69 3.24 15.03
N TYR A 256 -0.51 3.54 15.51
CA TYR A 256 -1.43 4.51 14.94
C TYR A 256 -1.74 4.25 13.46
N LEU A 257 -1.89 2.99 13.09
CA LEU A 257 -2.28 2.58 11.75
C LEU A 257 -3.77 2.83 11.51
N GLN A 258 -4.10 3.12 10.24
CA GLN A 258 -5.47 2.99 9.79
C GLN A 258 -5.70 1.60 9.22
N VAL A 259 -6.65 0.87 9.78
CA VAL A 259 -7.07 -0.45 9.30
C VAL A 259 -8.53 -0.39 8.91
N ARG A 260 -8.83 -0.74 7.67
CA ARG A 260 -10.20 -0.73 7.12
C ARG A 260 -10.60 -2.08 6.55
N PRO A 261 -11.86 -2.51 6.70
CA PRO A 261 -12.40 -3.61 5.91
C PRO A 261 -12.40 -3.25 4.43
N ARG A 262 -12.06 -4.21 3.59
CA ARG A 262 -12.26 -4.13 2.14
C ARG A 262 -12.85 -5.44 1.63
N ARG A 263 -13.37 -5.45 0.41
CA ARG A 263 -13.87 -6.69 -0.20
C ARG A 263 -12.76 -7.74 -0.20
N GLY A 264 -13.02 -8.89 0.41
CA GLY A 264 -12.08 -10.00 0.50
C GLY A 264 -10.93 -9.81 1.47
N GLY A 265 -10.94 -8.82 2.37
CA GLY A 265 -9.85 -8.64 3.31
C GLY A 265 -9.85 -7.33 4.08
N LEU A 266 -8.65 -6.81 4.27
CA LEU A 266 -8.37 -5.56 5.01
C LEU A 266 -7.45 -4.67 4.16
N LYS A 267 -7.56 -3.36 4.33
CA LYS A 267 -6.57 -2.38 3.85
C LYS A 267 -5.90 -1.76 5.06
N VAL A 268 -4.57 -1.67 5.04
CA VAL A 268 -3.76 -1.09 6.11
C VAL A 268 -2.94 0.05 5.56
N HIS A 269 -3.02 1.22 6.19
CA HIS A 269 -2.17 2.37 5.91
C HIS A 269 -1.17 2.56 7.04
N PHE A 270 0.09 2.69 6.66
CA PHE A 270 1.22 3.00 7.52
C PHE A 270 1.57 4.48 7.41
N HIS A 271 2.21 5.02 8.44
CA HIS A 271 2.77 6.35 8.36
C HIS A 271 3.97 6.41 7.42
N LYS A 272 4.14 7.54 6.71
CA LYS A 272 5.26 7.77 5.79
C LYS A 272 6.62 7.70 6.49
N ASP A 273 6.69 8.07 7.76
CA ASP A 273 7.89 8.02 8.58
C ASP A 273 8.11 6.67 9.29
N GLN A 274 7.17 5.73 9.14
CA GLN A 274 7.26 4.36 9.65
C GLN A 274 6.57 3.37 8.69
N PRO A 275 7.06 3.24 7.45
CA PRO A 275 6.49 2.29 6.48
C PRO A 275 6.85 0.86 6.83
N LEU A 276 6.08 -0.12 6.35
CA LEU A 276 6.45 -1.53 6.38
C LEU A 276 7.48 -1.79 5.25
N GLY A 277 8.76 -1.80 5.58
CA GLY A 277 9.80 -1.70 4.55
C GLY A 277 9.66 -0.38 3.78
N GLU A 278 9.29 -0.44 2.52
CA GLU A 278 9.00 0.74 1.68
C GLU A 278 7.50 0.99 1.47
N LEU A 279 6.63 0.16 2.08
CA LEU A 279 5.19 0.14 1.83
C LEU A 279 4.44 1.05 2.80
N THR A 280 3.78 2.07 2.30
CA THR A 280 2.89 2.95 3.09
C THR A 280 1.43 2.51 3.05
N SER A 281 1.06 1.61 2.12
CA SER A 281 -0.28 1.03 2.05
C SER A 281 -0.23 -0.39 1.51
N ILE A 282 -0.94 -1.30 2.16
CA ILE A 282 -1.06 -2.69 1.76
C ILE A 282 -2.52 -3.13 1.74
N ASP A 283 -2.83 -3.98 0.76
CA ASP A 283 -4.06 -4.74 0.71
C ASP A 283 -3.81 -6.16 1.22
N MET A 284 -4.50 -6.56 2.27
CA MET A 284 -4.42 -7.89 2.85
C MET A 284 -5.61 -8.71 2.38
N LEU A 285 -5.35 -9.64 1.46
CA LEU A 285 -6.38 -10.38 0.75
C LEU A 285 -6.48 -11.82 1.26
N PHE A 286 -7.69 -12.24 1.58
CA PHE A 286 -7.94 -13.64 1.94
C PHE A 286 -7.85 -14.56 0.72
N LYS A 287 -8.27 -14.13 -0.47
CA LYS A 287 -8.42 -14.96 -1.69
C LYS A 287 -9.07 -16.31 -1.37
N GLY A 288 -10.28 -16.53 -1.81
CA GLY A 288 -11.12 -17.68 -1.40
C GLY A 288 -10.49 -19.07 -1.61
N LYS A 289 -9.59 -19.22 -2.60
CA LYS A 289 -8.84 -20.45 -2.87
C LYS A 289 -7.34 -20.22 -2.72
N PRO A 290 -6.56 -21.21 -2.23
CA PRO A 290 -5.10 -21.17 -2.22
C PRO A 290 -4.50 -20.88 -3.60
N ARG A 291 -5.08 -21.45 -4.65
CA ARG A 291 -4.69 -21.21 -6.05
C ARG A 291 -4.64 -19.73 -6.40
N TYR A 292 -5.59 -18.92 -5.98
CA TYR A 292 -5.64 -17.49 -6.30
C TYR A 292 -4.49 -16.70 -5.67
N VAL A 293 -4.01 -17.13 -4.49
CA VAL A 293 -2.79 -16.59 -3.89
C VAL A 293 -1.56 -16.92 -4.74
N LEU A 294 -1.47 -18.17 -5.20
CA LEU A 294 -0.37 -18.62 -6.06
C LEU A 294 -0.38 -17.88 -7.41
N SER A 295 -1.54 -17.79 -8.06
CA SER A 295 -1.72 -17.09 -9.34
C SER A 295 -1.22 -15.64 -9.25
N GLU A 296 -1.69 -14.90 -8.25
CA GLU A 296 -1.32 -13.50 -8.02
C GLU A 296 0.20 -13.36 -7.84
N VAL A 297 0.80 -14.15 -6.95
CA VAL A 297 2.23 -14.04 -6.64
C VAL A 297 3.10 -14.39 -7.85
N LEU A 298 2.77 -15.47 -8.55
CA LEU A 298 3.53 -15.92 -9.72
C LEU A 298 3.38 -14.94 -10.90
N ALA A 299 2.20 -14.36 -11.08
CA ALA A 299 1.96 -13.35 -12.10
C ALA A 299 2.75 -12.08 -11.81
N GLN A 300 2.66 -11.51 -10.61
CA GLN A 300 3.40 -10.31 -10.23
C GLN A 300 4.92 -10.53 -10.34
N GLU A 301 5.42 -11.72 -10.02
CA GLU A 301 6.82 -12.07 -10.20
C GLU A 301 7.24 -12.09 -11.67
N LEU A 302 6.42 -12.62 -12.56
CA LEU A 302 6.71 -12.63 -13.99
C LEU A 302 6.69 -11.21 -14.58
N TYR A 303 5.74 -10.36 -14.18
CA TYR A 303 5.71 -8.95 -14.58
C TYR A 303 7.00 -8.22 -14.16
N ARG A 304 7.44 -8.38 -12.90
CA ARG A 304 8.69 -7.77 -12.43
C ARG A 304 9.92 -8.25 -13.21
N ARG A 305 10.02 -9.55 -13.49
CA ARG A 305 11.12 -10.12 -14.30
C ARG A 305 11.12 -9.63 -15.74
N ALA A 306 9.95 -9.29 -16.27
CA ALA A 306 9.82 -8.68 -17.58
C ALA A 306 10.12 -7.17 -17.58
N GLY A 307 10.47 -6.58 -16.42
CA GLY A 307 10.82 -5.16 -16.29
C GLY A 307 9.62 -4.23 -16.07
N ILE A 308 8.45 -4.76 -15.74
CA ILE A 308 7.24 -3.96 -15.52
C ILE A 308 7.12 -3.62 -14.04
N PRO A 309 6.83 -2.36 -13.69
CA PRO A 309 6.43 -2.00 -12.34
C PRO A 309 5.23 -2.83 -11.90
N ALA A 310 5.42 -3.69 -10.92
CA ALA A 310 4.38 -4.58 -10.43
C ALA A 310 4.34 -4.57 -8.90
N PRO A 311 3.14 -4.67 -8.29
CA PRO A 311 2.98 -4.71 -6.84
C PRO A 311 3.86 -5.77 -6.18
N MET A 312 4.49 -5.41 -5.06
CA MET A 312 5.11 -6.39 -4.18
C MET A 312 4.02 -7.28 -3.56
N THR A 313 4.31 -8.56 -3.46
CA THR A 313 3.42 -9.55 -2.86
C THR A 313 4.14 -10.32 -1.77
N GLN A 314 3.48 -10.55 -0.65
CA GLN A 314 4.00 -11.32 0.46
C GLN A 314 2.88 -12.14 1.12
N GLN A 315 3.19 -13.34 1.57
CA GLN A 315 2.29 -14.13 2.39
C GLN A 315 2.59 -13.85 3.86
N VAL A 316 1.54 -13.63 4.64
CA VAL A 316 1.65 -13.42 6.08
C VAL A 316 0.70 -14.33 6.84
N ARG A 317 1.15 -14.88 7.97
CA ARG A 317 0.28 -15.52 8.94
C ARG A 317 -0.39 -14.42 9.75
N LEU A 318 -1.70 -14.23 9.52
CA LEU A 318 -2.45 -13.10 10.08
C LEU A 318 -3.13 -13.48 11.40
N TRP A 319 -2.85 -12.67 12.40
CA TRP A 319 -3.59 -12.62 13.66
C TRP A 319 -4.39 -11.34 13.77
N LEU A 320 -5.61 -11.44 14.23
CA LEU A 320 -6.45 -10.30 14.57
C LEU A 320 -6.75 -10.36 16.07
N GLY A 321 -6.10 -9.50 16.85
CA GLY A 321 -6.03 -9.64 18.30
C GLY A 321 -5.42 -10.99 18.69
N GLN A 322 -6.17 -11.81 19.42
CA GLN A 322 -5.76 -13.16 19.82
C GLN A 322 -6.19 -14.27 18.83
N ARG A 323 -6.88 -13.91 17.77
CA ARG A 323 -7.44 -14.89 16.84
C ARG A 323 -6.54 -15.08 15.61
N LEU A 324 -6.07 -16.30 15.39
CA LEU A 324 -5.40 -16.69 14.14
C LEU A 324 -6.43 -16.84 13.01
N LEU A 325 -6.18 -16.22 11.88
CA LEU A 325 -7.02 -16.27 10.69
C LEU A 325 -6.45 -17.17 9.58
N GLY A 326 -5.23 -17.65 9.72
CA GLY A 326 -4.46 -18.34 8.70
C GLY A 326 -3.61 -17.40 7.86
N TYR A 327 -3.14 -17.84 6.70
CA TYR A 327 -2.35 -16.97 5.86
C TYR A 327 -3.23 -16.08 4.95
N TYR A 328 -2.74 -14.86 4.77
CA TYR A 328 -3.28 -13.84 3.87
C TYR A 328 -2.22 -13.43 2.86
N LEU A 329 -2.66 -12.99 1.70
CA LEU A 329 -1.81 -12.35 0.72
C LEU A 329 -1.77 -10.84 1.01
N VAL A 330 -0.58 -10.32 1.24
CA VAL A 330 -0.29 -8.89 1.24
C VAL A 330 0.06 -8.49 -0.18
N VAL A 331 -0.62 -7.49 -0.71
CA VAL A 331 -0.33 -6.86 -2.00
C VAL A 331 -0.07 -5.39 -1.78
N GLU A 332 1.04 -4.89 -2.32
CA GLU A 332 1.32 -3.46 -2.35
C GLU A 332 0.24 -2.71 -3.11
N HIS A 333 -0.21 -1.59 -2.57
CA HIS A 333 -1.12 -0.72 -3.30
C HIS A 333 -0.32 0.26 -4.18
N PRO A 334 -0.57 0.33 -5.51
CA PRO A 334 0.08 1.29 -6.40
C PRO A 334 -0.26 2.74 -6.02
N ASN A 335 0.60 3.37 -5.25
CA ASN A 335 0.49 4.73 -4.75
C ASN A 335 1.81 5.49 -4.95
N LYS A 336 1.96 6.67 -4.33
CA LYS A 336 3.18 7.48 -4.45
C LYS A 336 4.45 6.76 -4.00
N SER A 337 4.40 5.86 -3.01
CA SER A 337 5.57 5.07 -2.60
C SER A 337 5.96 4.03 -3.65
N PHE A 338 4.96 3.36 -4.25
CA PHE A 338 5.16 2.46 -5.38
C PHE A 338 5.82 3.19 -6.56
N LEU A 339 5.32 4.36 -6.95
CA LEU A 339 5.89 5.14 -8.04
C LEU A 339 7.36 5.51 -7.79
N ARG A 340 7.67 6.01 -6.57
CA ARG A 340 9.05 6.36 -6.19
C ARG A 340 9.99 5.15 -6.25
N ARG A 341 9.53 3.99 -5.78
CA ARG A 341 10.32 2.76 -5.79
C ARG A 341 10.71 2.32 -7.20
N TYR A 342 9.87 2.60 -8.18
CA TYR A 342 10.16 2.35 -9.60
C TYR A 342 10.75 3.56 -10.34
N GLY A 343 11.15 4.63 -9.62
CA GLY A 343 11.74 5.84 -10.23
C GLY A 343 10.75 6.66 -11.06
N ARG A 344 9.45 6.49 -10.81
CA ARG A 344 8.38 7.25 -11.47
C ARG A 344 8.06 8.52 -10.68
N ASP A 345 7.52 9.53 -11.37
CA ASP A 345 7.06 10.75 -10.71
C ASP A 345 5.84 10.44 -9.82
N PRO A 346 5.95 10.66 -8.50
CA PRO A 346 4.84 10.42 -7.59
C PRO A 346 3.66 11.39 -7.79
N ASP A 347 3.85 12.48 -8.51
CA ASP A 347 2.82 13.48 -8.80
C ASP A 347 2.15 13.28 -10.16
N GLY A 348 2.56 12.28 -10.94
CA GLY A 348 1.87 11.83 -12.15
C GLY A 348 0.46 11.32 -11.85
N ASN A 349 -0.42 11.32 -12.87
CA ASN A 349 -1.79 10.83 -12.73
C ASN A 349 -1.83 9.30 -12.68
N VAL A 350 -2.59 8.76 -11.73
CA VAL A 350 -2.83 7.32 -11.58
C VAL A 350 -4.32 7.05 -11.69
N TYR A 351 -4.68 6.12 -12.54
CA TYR A 351 -6.05 5.68 -12.77
C TYR A 351 -6.17 4.18 -12.53
N LYS A 352 -7.11 3.77 -11.68
CA LYS A 352 -7.44 2.36 -11.49
C LYS A 352 -8.61 1.99 -12.38
N LEU A 353 -8.43 1.01 -13.24
CA LEU A 353 -9.54 0.52 -14.03
C LEU A 353 -10.44 -0.40 -13.21
N ALA A 354 -11.72 -0.04 -13.15
CA ALA A 354 -12.78 -0.77 -12.49
C ALA A 354 -13.90 -1.09 -13.50
N TRP A 355 -14.17 -2.37 -13.74
CA TRP A 355 -15.12 -2.83 -14.74
C TRP A 355 -16.59 -2.43 -14.49
N TYR A 356 -16.93 -2.07 -13.26
CA TYR A 356 -18.28 -1.65 -12.88
C TYR A 356 -18.62 -0.20 -13.21
N GLY A 357 -17.67 0.58 -13.74
CA GLY A 357 -17.90 1.94 -14.18
C GLY A 357 -18.53 2.00 -15.57
N ASN A 358 -19.17 3.12 -15.91
CA ASN A 358 -19.76 3.34 -17.22
C ASN A 358 -18.89 4.31 -18.04
N GLY A 359 -18.51 3.88 -19.23
CA GLY A 359 -17.68 4.66 -20.16
C GLY A 359 -16.24 4.85 -19.68
N LEU A 360 -15.45 5.55 -20.47
CA LEU A 360 -14.00 5.72 -20.22
C LEU A 360 -13.71 6.31 -18.83
N ILE A 361 -14.31 7.44 -18.52
CA ILE A 361 -14.08 8.15 -17.24
C ILE A 361 -14.60 7.33 -16.05
N GLY A 362 -15.81 6.77 -16.17
CA GLY A 362 -16.41 6.01 -15.08
C GLY A 362 -15.71 4.67 -14.79
N GLN A 363 -15.01 4.11 -15.78
CA GLN A 363 -14.20 2.90 -15.60
C GLN A 363 -12.81 3.19 -15.05
N HIS A 364 -12.23 4.36 -15.31
CA HIS A 364 -10.91 4.77 -14.86
C HIS A 364 -11.01 5.66 -13.61
N GLU A 365 -11.11 5.04 -12.47
CA GLU A 365 -11.16 5.72 -11.18
C GLU A 365 -9.81 6.39 -10.88
N LYS A 366 -9.81 7.73 -10.79
CA LYS A 366 -8.61 8.49 -10.50
C LYS A 366 -8.18 8.30 -9.05
N GLN A 367 -6.91 7.90 -8.85
CA GLN A 367 -6.39 7.52 -7.54
C GLN A 367 -5.63 8.66 -6.84
N ASN A 368 -5.27 9.70 -7.58
CA ASN A 368 -4.56 10.86 -7.06
C ASN A 368 -4.99 12.13 -7.83
N ASN A 369 -4.48 13.31 -7.43
CA ASN A 369 -4.79 14.59 -8.06
C ASN A 369 -6.30 14.84 -8.26
N PRO A 370 -7.14 14.74 -7.20
CA PRO A 370 -8.60 14.71 -7.33
C PRO A 370 -9.19 16.02 -7.86
N LEU A 371 -8.43 17.14 -7.81
CA LEU A 371 -8.87 18.44 -8.33
C LEU A 371 -8.65 18.60 -9.85
N SER A 372 -7.86 17.72 -10.47
CA SER A 372 -7.69 17.68 -11.91
C SER A 372 -8.67 16.68 -12.55
N GLY A 373 -9.19 17.02 -13.74
CA GLY A 373 -10.09 16.16 -14.49
C GLY A 373 -9.41 14.92 -15.08
N HIS A 374 -10.09 14.31 -16.08
CA HIS A 374 -9.60 13.14 -16.82
C HIS A 374 -9.19 13.53 -18.26
N ASP A 375 -8.89 14.80 -18.51
CA ASP A 375 -8.67 15.33 -19.86
C ASP A 375 -7.50 14.65 -20.56
N ASP A 376 -6.41 14.36 -19.83
CA ASP A 376 -5.25 13.63 -20.35
C ASP A 376 -5.62 12.20 -20.79
N LEU A 377 -6.42 11.49 -19.98
CA LEU A 377 -6.92 10.16 -20.31
C LEU A 377 -7.83 10.18 -21.54
N VAL A 378 -8.79 11.14 -21.59
CA VAL A 378 -9.71 11.27 -22.71
C VAL A 378 -8.94 11.56 -24.01
N GLN A 379 -8.03 12.53 -23.98
CA GLN A 379 -7.25 12.91 -25.15
C GLN A 379 -6.39 11.77 -25.70
N VAL A 380 -5.69 11.03 -24.83
CA VAL A 380 -4.82 9.93 -25.29
C VAL A 380 -5.64 8.80 -25.88
N VAL A 381 -6.76 8.41 -25.26
CA VAL A 381 -7.61 7.32 -25.76
C VAL A 381 -8.33 7.69 -27.04
N GLU A 382 -8.86 8.91 -27.15
CA GLU A 382 -9.52 9.39 -28.38
C GLU A 382 -8.54 9.43 -29.56
N ASN A 383 -7.34 10.00 -29.38
CA ASN A 383 -6.33 10.05 -30.44
C ASN A 383 -5.84 8.65 -30.83
N LEU A 384 -5.58 7.79 -29.86
CA LEU A 384 -5.14 6.41 -30.09
C LEU A 384 -6.16 5.62 -30.93
N ASN A 385 -7.47 5.85 -30.72
CA ASN A 385 -8.53 5.18 -31.47
C ASN A 385 -8.88 5.87 -32.80
N ARG A 386 -8.61 7.16 -32.95
CA ARG A 386 -8.87 7.93 -34.18
C ARG A 386 -7.80 7.75 -35.23
N LEU A 387 -6.53 7.63 -34.81
CA LEU A 387 -5.40 7.50 -35.72
C LEU A 387 -5.25 6.04 -36.20
N SER A 388 -4.53 5.87 -37.33
CA SER A 388 -4.22 4.55 -37.89
C SER A 388 -2.86 4.54 -38.60
N GLY A 389 -2.31 3.35 -38.87
CA GLY A 389 -1.08 3.17 -39.61
C GLY A 389 0.12 3.90 -38.99
N ALA A 390 0.92 4.57 -39.81
CA ALA A 390 2.14 5.27 -39.40
C ALA A 390 1.84 6.42 -38.43
N ALA A 391 0.80 7.24 -38.70
CA ALA A 391 0.43 8.36 -37.83
C ALA A 391 0.04 7.87 -36.41
N GLN A 392 -0.62 6.73 -36.30
CA GLN A 392 -0.92 6.12 -35.02
C GLN A 392 0.37 5.60 -34.34
N TRP A 393 1.29 5.03 -35.11
CA TRP A 393 2.55 4.56 -34.59
C TRP A 393 3.42 5.71 -34.02
N ASP A 394 3.51 6.82 -34.74
CA ASP A 394 4.21 8.03 -34.26
C ASP A 394 3.60 8.55 -32.96
N PHE A 395 2.27 8.59 -32.90
CA PHE A 395 1.55 8.96 -31.68
C PHE A 395 1.85 8.00 -30.51
N ILE A 396 1.86 6.69 -30.76
CA ILE A 396 2.18 5.66 -29.75
C ILE A 396 3.60 5.89 -29.20
N GLN A 397 4.59 6.09 -30.07
CA GLN A 397 5.98 6.32 -29.64
C GLN A 397 6.13 7.60 -28.80
N GLN A 398 5.37 8.63 -29.13
CA GLN A 398 5.40 9.90 -28.41
C GLN A 398 4.74 9.83 -27.05
N HIS A 399 3.62 9.12 -26.91
CA HIS A 399 2.79 9.17 -25.71
C HIS A 399 2.83 7.94 -24.81
N PHE A 400 3.41 6.83 -25.25
CA PHE A 400 3.49 5.60 -24.48
C PHE A 400 4.93 5.15 -24.24
N ASN A 401 5.19 4.54 -23.09
CA ASN A 401 6.39 3.73 -22.87
C ASN A 401 6.21 2.40 -23.62
N VAL A 402 6.60 2.41 -24.91
CA VAL A 402 6.28 1.33 -25.85
C VAL A 402 6.80 -0.02 -25.38
N ASP A 403 8.04 -0.06 -24.86
CA ASP A 403 8.66 -1.32 -24.44
C ASP A 403 7.94 -1.91 -23.22
N GLU A 404 7.53 -1.07 -22.30
CA GLU A 404 6.79 -1.48 -21.11
C GLU A 404 5.36 -1.96 -21.45
N MET A 405 4.69 -1.25 -22.37
CA MET A 405 3.38 -1.65 -22.89
C MET A 405 3.45 -3.00 -23.62
N ILE A 406 4.51 -3.24 -24.41
CA ILE A 406 4.77 -4.52 -25.09
C ILE A 406 5.05 -5.62 -24.08
N ASN A 407 5.89 -5.36 -23.07
CA ASN A 407 6.18 -6.32 -22.02
C ASN A 407 4.92 -6.73 -21.26
N TYR A 408 4.07 -5.76 -20.91
CA TYR A 408 2.79 -6.04 -20.26
C TYR A 408 1.91 -6.97 -21.12
N CYS A 409 1.76 -6.68 -22.42
CA CYS A 409 1.00 -7.54 -23.33
C CYS A 409 1.58 -8.95 -23.40
N ALA A 410 2.91 -9.06 -23.48
CA ALA A 410 3.57 -10.37 -23.62
C ALA A 410 3.41 -11.22 -22.34
N VAL A 411 3.56 -10.61 -21.15
CA VAL A 411 3.30 -11.31 -19.88
C VAL A 411 1.83 -11.71 -19.78
N SER A 412 0.90 -10.77 -20.01
CA SER A 412 -0.54 -11.04 -19.97
C SER A 412 -0.94 -12.18 -20.91
N MET A 413 -0.29 -12.25 -22.09
CA MET A 413 -0.53 -13.30 -23.05
C MET A 413 0.02 -14.65 -22.59
N CYS A 414 1.21 -14.69 -21.98
CA CYS A 414 1.77 -15.89 -21.35
C CYS A 414 0.87 -16.42 -20.24
N LEU A 415 0.41 -15.53 -19.37
CA LEU A 415 -0.41 -15.84 -18.20
C LEU A 415 -1.88 -16.13 -18.52
N GLN A 416 -2.31 -15.89 -19.76
CA GLN A 416 -3.72 -15.89 -20.12
C GLN A 416 -4.55 -14.94 -19.25
N ASN A 417 -3.97 -13.75 -18.98
CA ASN A 417 -4.66 -12.69 -18.25
C ASN A 417 -5.76 -12.10 -19.14
N TRP A 418 -6.89 -12.79 -19.23
CA TRP A 418 -8.02 -12.40 -20.08
C TRP A 418 -8.73 -11.15 -19.57
N ASP A 419 -8.56 -10.81 -18.29
CA ASP A 419 -9.13 -9.61 -17.69
C ASP A 419 -8.21 -8.40 -17.85
N GLY A 420 -6.89 -8.56 -17.79
CA GLY A 420 -5.90 -7.49 -17.79
C GLY A 420 -5.80 -6.65 -19.05
N PHE A 421 -6.34 -7.11 -20.18
CA PHE A 421 -6.42 -6.29 -21.39
C PHE A 421 -7.57 -5.28 -21.37
N TRP A 422 -8.58 -5.53 -20.59
CA TRP A 422 -9.79 -4.73 -20.53
C TRP A 422 -10.05 -4.13 -19.14
N ASN A 423 -9.62 -4.79 -18.08
CA ASN A 423 -9.87 -4.49 -16.68
C ASN A 423 -8.63 -4.80 -15.82
N ASN A 424 -8.71 -4.62 -14.51
CA ASN A 424 -7.68 -5.04 -13.55
C ASN A 424 -6.26 -4.54 -13.88
N TYR A 425 -6.13 -3.24 -14.12
CA TYR A 425 -4.83 -2.58 -14.22
C TYR A 425 -4.88 -1.17 -13.64
N PHE A 426 -3.71 -0.60 -13.40
CA PHE A 426 -3.53 0.83 -13.17
C PHE A 426 -2.91 1.46 -14.41
N ALA A 427 -3.49 2.55 -14.90
CA ALA A 427 -2.87 3.39 -15.91
C ALA A 427 -2.17 4.57 -15.21
N TYR A 428 -0.94 4.83 -15.58
CA TYR A 428 -0.13 5.91 -15.06
C TYR A 428 0.26 6.85 -16.19
N HIS A 429 0.18 8.16 -15.93
CA HIS A 429 0.63 9.21 -16.83
C HIS A 429 1.64 10.12 -16.12
N ASP A 430 2.87 10.12 -16.61
CA ASP A 430 3.90 11.05 -16.16
C ASP A 430 3.59 12.45 -16.70
N LEU A 431 3.34 13.41 -15.81
CA LEU A 431 2.96 14.78 -16.17
C LEU A 431 4.14 15.70 -16.49
N ARG A 432 5.38 15.22 -16.35
CA ARG A 432 6.57 15.99 -16.73
C ARG A 432 6.66 16.17 -18.24
N PRO A 433 7.38 17.18 -18.73
CA PRO A 433 7.58 17.38 -20.17
C PRO A 433 8.15 16.12 -20.84
N GLY A 434 7.44 15.61 -21.86
CA GLY A 434 7.79 14.35 -22.54
C GLY A 434 7.39 13.09 -21.77
N GLY A 435 6.63 13.23 -20.70
CA GLY A 435 6.13 12.10 -19.92
C GLY A 435 5.18 11.21 -20.73
N LYS A 436 5.12 9.94 -20.35
CA LYS A 436 4.46 8.90 -21.12
C LYS A 436 3.47 8.12 -20.28
N TRP A 437 2.58 7.44 -20.95
CA TRP A 437 1.64 6.49 -20.34
C TRP A 437 2.27 5.12 -20.17
N GLU A 438 1.96 4.51 -19.03
CA GLU A 438 2.34 3.14 -18.64
C GLU A 438 1.14 2.42 -18.03
N VAL A 439 1.19 1.09 -17.96
CA VAL A 439 0.15 0.26 -17.32
C VAL A 439 0.80 -0.73 -16.36
N TYR A 440 0.22 -0.84 -15.17
CA TYR A 440 0.69 -1.75 -14.12
C TYR A 440 -0.35 -2.83 -13.81
N PRO A 441 0.07 -4.09 -13.57
CA PRO A 441 -0.83 -5.21 -13.32
C PRO A 441 -1.54 -5.09 -11.96
N TRP A 442 -2.78 -5.56 -11.92
CA TRP A 442 -3.57 -5.60 -10.70
C TRP A 442 -4.58 -6.75 -10.72
N ASP A 443 -4.77 -7.42 -9.55
CA ASP A 443 -5.76 -8.48 -9.35
C ASP A 443 -5.58 -9.67 -10.30
N GLU A 444 -4.38 -10.22 -10.33
CA GLU A 444 -3.90 -11.26 -11.25
C GLU A 444 -4.35 -12.69 -10.84
N ASP A 445 -5.36 -12.82 -9.99
CA ASP A 445 -5.82 -14.10 -9.49
C ASP A 445 -6.52 -14.96 -10.54
N LYS A 446 -7.08 -14.34 -11.58
CA LYS A 446 -7.78 -14.98 -12.70
C LYS A 446 -6.86 -15.19 -13.91
N THR A 447 -5.70 -15.79 -13.65
CA THR A 447 -4.66 -16.11 -14.64
C THR A 447 -4.34 -17.60 -14.60
N TRP A 448 -3.37 -18.04 -15.37
CA TRP A 448 -2.87 -19.41 -15.39
C TRP A 448 -3.92 -20.46 -15.73
N GLY A 449 -4.71 -20.21 -16.78
CA GLY A 449 -5.76 -21.11 -17.24
C GLY A 449 -7.06 -21.02 -16.44
N ASP A 450 -7.16 -20.11 -15.47
CA ASP A 450 -8.45 -19.74 -14.90
C ASP A 450 -9.20 -18.85 -15.90
N HIS A 451 -10.44 -19.16 -16.13
CA HIS A 451 -11.38 -18.35 -16.88
C HIS A 451 -12.74 -18.49 -16.21
N ASP A 452 -13.38 -17.54 -15.71
CA ASP A 452 -14.64 -17.55 -14.93
C ASP A 452 -15.65 -18.67 -15.28
N GLY A 453 -15.43 -19.87 -14.95
CA GLY A 453 -16.16 -21.09 -15.38
C GLY A 453 -15.21 -22.23 -15.67
N SER A 454 -13.98 -22.08 -15.22
CA SER A 454 -12.89 -23.02 -15.42
C SER A 454 -13.25 -24.44 -15.05
N SER A 455 -12.74 -25.37 -15.85
CA SER A 455 -12.63 -26.74 -15.41
C SER A 455 -11.83 -26.80 -14.09
N PRO A 456 -12.12 -27.76 -13.23
CA PRO A 456 -11.38 -27.96 -11.98
C PRO A 456 -9.86 -28.17 -12.18
N ASN A 457 -9.43 -28.48 -13.40
CA ASN A 457 -8.06 -28.80 -13.75
C ASN A 457 -7.25 -27.59 -14.24
N TYR A 458 -7.90 -26.44 -14.49
CA TYR A 458 -7.24 -25.24 -15.04
C TYR A 458 -6.39 -25.56 -16.29
N ASP A 459 -6.94 -26.33 -17.21
CA ASP A 459 -6.28 -26.89 -18.40
C ASP A 459 -6.57 -26.10 -19.68
N TRP A 460 -7.01 -24.87 -19.56
CA TRP A 460 -7.17 -23.97 -20.69
C TRP A 460 -5.82 -23.37 -21.09
N TYR A 461 -5.37 -23.62 -22.32
CA TYR A 461 -4.09 -23.14 -22.86
C TYR A 461 -4.26 -22.31 -24.12
N GLU A 462 -5.46 -22.22 -24.67
CA GLU A 462 -5.72 -21.83 -26.06
C GLU A 462 -6.20 -20.39 -26.22
N MET A 463 -5.82 -19.48 -25.30
CA MET A 463 -6.09 -18.06 -25.50
C MET A 463 -5.38 -17.57 -26.76
N PRO A 464 -6.12 -17.04 -27.77
CA PRO A 464 -5.52 -16.67 -29.05
C PRO A 464 -4.62 -15.44 -28.93
N LEU A 465 -3.59 -15.35 -29.79
CA LEU A 465 -2.65 -14.20 -29.77
C LEU A 465 -3.28 -12.89 -30.28
N THR A 466 -4.54 -12.92 -30.70
CA THR A 466 -5.35 -11.75 -31.06
C THR A 466 -6.30 -11.31 -29.95
N PHE A 467 -6.25 -11.97 -28.79
CA PHE A 467 -7.11 -11.62 -27.67
C PHE A 467 -6.91 -10.15 -27.25
N GLY A 468 -7.99 -9.44 -27.03
CA GLY A 468 -7.98 -8.01 -26.66
C GLY A 468 -7.69 -7.01 -27.80
N MET A 469 -7.40 -7.47 -29.01
CA MET A 469 -7.13 -6.63 -30.18
C MET A 469 -8.43 -6.12 -30.82
N ASN A 470 -8.46 -4.84 -31.24
CA ASN A 470 -9.56 -4.29 -32.05
C ASN A 470 -9.74 -5.07 -33.35
N GLY A 471 -10.99 -5.39 -33.69
CA GLY A 471 -11.32 -6.12 -34.91
C GLY A 471 -11.04 -7.62 -34.87
N ALA A 472 -10.48 -8.14 -33.79
CA ALA A 472 -10.33 -9.60 -33.63
C ALA A 472 -11.70 -10.28 -33.50
N LYS A 473 -11.81 -11.47 -34.09
CA LYS A 473 -12.99 -12.30 -33.84
C LYS A 473 -13.05 -12.64 -32.36
N VAL A 474 -14.19 -12.33 -31.73
CA VAL A 474 -14.47 -12.84 -30.38
C VAL A 474 -14.49 -14.36 -30.45
N VAL A 475 -13.52 -14.99 -29.87
CA VAL A 475 -13.48 -16.47 -29.79
C VAL A 475 -14.51 -16.88 -28.77
N GLY A 476 -15.59 -17.47 -29.24
CA GLY A 476 -16.57 -18.11 -28.36
C GLY A 476 -15.85 -19.16 -27.52
N ASN A 477 -15.88 -19.00 -26.23
CA ASN A 477 -15.28 -19.98 -25.36
C ASN A 477 -16.21 -21.19 -25.23
N ARG A 478 -15.76 -22.35 -25.66
CA ARG A 478 -16.52 -23.62 -25.53
C ARG A 478 -16.88 -23.96 -24.07
N PHE A 479 -16.22 -23.33 -23.11
CA PHE A 479 -16.45 -23.53 -21.68
C PHE A 479 -17.52 -22.61 -21.10
N PHE A 480 -17.78 -21.49 -21.76
CA PHE A 480 -18.89 -20.60 -21.43
C PHE A 480 -20.07 -20.96 -22.34
N GLY A 481 -20.77 -22.02 -22.01
CA GLY A 481 -22.19 -22.04 -22.27
C GLY A 481 -22.77 -20.71 -21.85
N GLU A 482 -24.00 -20.40 -22.04
CA GLU A 482 -24.60 -19.14 -21.64
C GLU A 482 -24.07 -18.69 -20.26
N GLY A 483 -23.05 -17.80 -20.26
CA GLY A 483 -22.43 -17.30 -19.03
C GLY A 483 -23.41 -16.44 -18.24
N PRO A 484 -23.12 -16.05 -17.01
CA PRO A 484 -24.01 -15.31 -16.14
C PRO A 484 -24.48 -13.96 -16.70
N PHE A 485 -23.90 -13.52 -17.80
CA PHE A 485 -24.24 -12.28 -18.51
C PHE A 485 -24.81 -12.50 -19.93
N GLY A 486 -25.06 -13.75 -20.33
CA GLY A 486 -25.74 -14.12 -21.59
C GLY A 486 -24.86 -14.15 -22.83
N GLY A 487 -24.71 -15.32 -23.44
CA GLY A 487 -24.20 -15.55 -24.79
C GLY A 487 -22.69 -15.47 -25.02
N ALA A 488 -22.27 -15.83 -26.23
CA ALA A 488 -20.87 -15.84 -26.67
C ALA A 488 -20.18 -14.46 -26.66
N SER A 489 -20.92 -13.38 -26.51
CA SER A 489 -20.44 -12.00 -26.41
C SER A 489 -19.98 -11.60 -25.00
N TRP A 490 -20.03 -12.52 -24.03
CA TRP A 490 -19.61 -12.24 -22.66
C TRP A 490 -18.10 -12.05 -22.51
N TRP A 491 -17.32 -12.61 -23.40
CA TRP A 491 -15.88 -12.43 -23.37
C TRP A 491 -15.50 -10.95 -23.50
N ARG A 492 -14.52 -10.51 -22.71
CA ARG A 492 -14.16 -9.10 -22.58
C ARG A 492 -13.98 -8.40 -23.92
N PRO A 493 -14.49 -7.17 -24.09
CA PRO A 493 -14.21 -6.36 -25.26
C PRO A 493 -12.72 -5.97 -25.31
N PRO A 494 -12.22 -5.47 -26.44
CA PRO A 494 -10.92 -4.82 -26.52
C PRO A 494 -10.83 -3.68 -25.50
N GLY A 495 -9.69 -3.57 -24.82
CA GLY A 495 -9.46 -2.51 -23.85
C GLY A 495 -9.20 -1.17 -24.51
N HIS A 496 -9.41 -0.08 -23.79
CA HIS A 496 -9.23 1.28 -24.28
C HIS A 496 -7.83 1.57 -24.80
N PHE A 497 -6.80 0.99 -24.17
CA PHE A 497 -5.40 1.10 -24.61
C PHE A 497 -5.01 -0.08 -25.51
N TYR A 498 -5.21 -1.30 -25.04
CA TYR A 498 -4.67 -2.49 -25.71
C TYR A 498 -5.38 -2.86 -26.99
N GLY A 499 -6.66 -2.54 -27.14
CA GLY A 499 -7.40 -2.79 -28.35
C GLY A 499 -6.73 -2.15 -29.59
N PRO A 500 -6.55 -0.84 -29.61
CA PRO A 500 -5.89 -0.13 -30.72
C PRO A 500 -4.37 -0.38 -30.78
N LEU A 501 -3.66 -0.55 -29.66
CA LEU A 501 -2.23 -0.85 -29.64
C LEU A 501 -1.94 -2.16 -30.36
N LEU A 502 -2.63 -3.24 -29.97
CA LEU A 502 -2.46 -4.57 -30.60
C LEU A 502 -2.91 -4.62 -32.06
N ALA A 503 -3.82 -3.72 -32.47
CA ALA A 503 -4.26 -3.61 -33.85
C ALA A 503 -3.27 -2.81 -34.73
N ASN A 504 -2.37 -2.03 -34.14
CA ASN A 504 -1.33 -1.34 -34.87
C ASN A 504 -0.28 -2.33 -35.39
N PRO A 505 0.04 -2.36 -36.71
CA PRO A 505 0.92 -3.39 -37.26
C PRO A 505 2.32 -3.41 -36.66
N GLU A 506 2.93 -2.24 -36.40
CA GLU A 506 4.29 -2.15 -35.86
C GLU A 506 4.33 -2.53 -34.38
N PHE A 507 3.37 -2.06 -33.57
CA PHE A 507 3.25 -2.49 -32.17
C PHE A 507 3.05 -4.01 -32.10
N ARG A 508 2.14 -4.54 -32.94
CA ARG A 508 1.86 -5.98 -32.99
C ARG A 508 3.10 -6.80 -33.37
N ARG A 509 3.85 -6.36 -34.37
CA ARG A 509 5.10 -7.03 -34.77
C ARG A 509 6.06 -7.14 -33.59
N ARG A 510 6.34 -6.01 -32.92
CA ARG A 510 7.23 -5.96 -31.74
C ARG A 510 6.70 -6.80 -30.58
N PHE A 511 5.40 -6.77 -30.36
CA PHE A 511 4.75 -7.61 -29.35
C PHE A 511 4.97 -9.11 -29.63
N LEU A 512 4.78 -9.57 -30.87
CA LEU A 512 4.97 -10.99 -31.23
C LEU A 512 6.44 -11.40 -31.10
N ASP A 513 7.37 -10.54 -31.50
CA ASP A 513 8.81 -10.74 -31.32
C ASP A 513 9.16 -10.89 -29.83
N ARG A 514 8.67 -9.98 -29.00
CA ARG A 514 8.87 -10.01 -27.54
C ARG A 514 8.20 -11.21 -26.86
N LEU A 515 7.03 -11.60 -27.34
CA LEU A 515 6.33 -12.78 -26.83
C LEU A 515 7.14 -14.05 -27.08
N ARG A 516 7.77 -14.16 -28.24
CA ARG A 516 8.68 -15.27 -28.56
C ARG A 516 9.89 -15.28 -27.61
N GLU A 517 10.58 -14.14 -27.50
CA GLU A 517 11.70 -13.99 -26.58
C GLU A 517 11.32 -14.37 -25.13
N MET A 518 10.14 -13.94 -24.68
CA MET A 518 9.65 -14.25 -23.34
C MET A 518 9.41 -15.76 -23.17
N CYS A 519 8.85 -16.42 -24.18
CA CYS A 519 8.72 -17.89 -24.20
C CYS A 519 10.06 -18.61 -24.22
N ASP A 520 11.13 -17.99 -24.71
CA ASP A 520 12.46 -18.61 -24.76
C ASP A 520 13.32 -18.31 -23.52
N THR A 521 12.98 -17.28 -22.73
CA THR A 521 13.80 -16.82 -21.60
C THR A 521 13.11 -16.87 -20.24
N LEU A 522 11.96 -16.24 -20.11
CA LEU A 522 11.28 -16.04 -18.83
C LEU A 522 10.15 -17.04 -18.58
N PHE A 523 9.31 -17.29 -19.57
CA PHE A 523 8.16 -18.20 -19.46
C PHE A 523 8.56 -19.61 -19.87
N THR A 524 9.52 -20.18 -19.16
CA THR A 524 10.08 -21.52 -19.40
C THR A 524 10.00 -22.38 -18.14
N PRO A 525 9.98 -23.71 -18.27
CA PRO A 525 10.03 -24.61 -17.12
C PRO A 525 11.29 -24.42 -16.26
N GLU A 526 12.41 -24.04 -16.87
CA GLU A 526 13.69 -23.81 -16.21
C GLU A 526 13.65 -22.56 -15.33
N THR A 527 12.99 -21.51 -15.79
CA THR A 527 12.86 -20.24 -15.05
C THR A 527 11.72 -20.28 -14.04
N MET A 528 10.53 -20.69 -14.45
CA MET A 528 9.34 -20.66 -13.59
C MET A 528 9.26 -21.86 -12.63
N GLY A 529 9.80 -23.00 -12.99
CA GLY A 529 9.74 -24.20 -12.17
C GLY A 529 10.35 -24.02 -10.76
N PRO A 530 11.57 -23.49 -10.61
CA PRO A 530 12.14 -23.20 -9.30
C PRO A 530 11.30 -22.21 -8.47
N ILE A 531 10.71 -21.18 -9.11
CA ILE A 531 9.88 -20.17 -8.46
C ILE A 531 8.59 -20.82 -7.92
N ILE A 532 7.92 -21.64 -8.73
CA ILE A 532 6.71 -22.37 -8.33
C ILE A 532 7.02 -23.30 -7.14
N ARG A 533 8.13 -24.07 -7.20
CA ARG A 533 8.53 -24.97 -6.11
C ARG A 533 8.88 -24.21 -4.82
N ALA A 534 9.59 -23.09 -4.91
CA ALA A 534 9.94 -22.28 -3.73
C ALA A 534 8.68 -21.71 -3.06
N LEU A 535 7.70 -21.25 -3.86
CA LEU A 535 6.43 -20.76 -3.34
C LEU A 535 5.62 -21.91 -2.71
N ALA A 536 5.56 -23.08 -3.36
CA ALA A 536 4.92 -24.26 -2.82
C ALA A 536 5.51 -24.69 -1.48
N HIS A 537 6.84 -24.81 -1.40
CA HIS A 537 7.54 -25.16 -0.17
C HIS A 537 7.24 -24.21 1.00
N ARG A 538 7.11 -22.92 0.70
CA ARG A 538 6.78 -21.88 1.70
C ARG A 538 5.34 -22.02 2.21
N LEU A 539 4.38 -22.25 1.32
CA LEU A 539 2.96 -22.20 1.65
C LEU A 539 2.36 -23.55 2.08
N GLU A 540 2.95 -24.67 1.71
CA GLU A 540 2.40 -26.00 2.00
C GLU A 540 2.03 -26.20 3.49
N PRO A 541 2.86 -25.83 4.48
CA PRO A 541 2.48 -25.91 5.90
C PRO A 541 1.31 -24.99 6.25
N GLU A 542 1.25 -23.82 5.62
CA GLU A 542 0.26 -22.80 5.92
C GLU A 542 -1.15 -23.16 5.36
N VAL A 543 -1.22 -24.01 4.34
CA VAL A 543 -2.49 -24.51 3.79
C VAL A 543 -3.26 -25.29 4.85
N THR A 544 -2.59 -26.16 5.60
CA THR A 544 -3.22 -26.94 6.69
C THR A 544 -3.68 -26.04 7.83
N VAL A 545 -2.86 -25.08 8.24
CA VAL A 545 -3.20 -24.08 9.27
C VAL A 545 -4.42 -23.25 8.84
N ARG A 546 -4.43 -22.79 7.59
CA ARG A 546 -5.56 -22.01 7.06
C ARG A 546 -6.84 -22.84 7.00
N ALA A 547 -6.77 -24.10 6.54
CA ALA A 547 -7.91 -25.00 6.51
C ALA A 547 -8.52 -25.21 7.90
N GLN A 548 -7.69 -25.41 8.93
CA GLN A 548 -8.12 -25.51 10.31
C GLN A 548 -8.83 -24.22 10.79
N CYS A 549 -8.27 -23.04 10.48
CA CYS A 549 -8.88 -21.75 10.80
C CYS A 549 -10.26 -21.58 10.13
N GLN A 550 -10.43 -22.14 8.95
CA GLN A 550 -11.68 -22.10 8.17
C GLN A 550 -12.63 -23.29 8.46
N ARG A 551 -12.29 -24.19 9.38
CA ARG A 551 -13.03 -25.43 9.69
C ARG A 551 -13.20 -26.34 8.46
N GLN A 552 -12.22 -26.36 7.58
CA GLN A 552 -12.14 -27.23 6.40
C GLN A 552 -11.27 -28.45 6.71
N ASN A 553 -11.37 -29.48 5.88
CA ASN A 553 -10.50 -30.66 6.01
C ASN A 553 -9.07 -30.32 5.56
N PRO A 554 -8.06 -30.39 6.45
CA PRO A 554 -6.69 -30.02 6.12
C PRO A 554 -6.04 -30.92 5.06
N ALA A 555 -6.34 -32.23 5.07
CA ALA A 555 -5.78 -33.17 4.08
C ALA A 555 -6.33 -32.88 2.68
N ALA A 556 -7.65 -32.67 2.56
CA ALA A 556 -8.26 -32.33 1.28
C ALA A 556 -7.74 -30.99 0.73
N ALA A 557 -7.55 -29.99 1.59
CA ALA A 557 -6.98 -28.69 1.21
C ALA A 557 -5.52 -28.83 0.72
N LEU A 558 -4.74 -29.69 1.35
CA LEU A 558 -3.36 -29.96 0.96
C LEU A 558 -3.29 -30.70 -0.39
N ASP A 559 -4.18 -31.67 -0.62
CA ASP A 559 -4.25 -32.39 -1.89
C ASP A 559 -4.68 -31.46 -3.04
N GLU A 560 -5.64 -30.56 -2.79
CA GLU A 560 -6.03 -29.52 -3.76
C GLU A 560 -4.83 -28.60 -4.08
N PHE A 561 -4.13 -28.13 -3.06
CA PHE A 561 -2.94 -27.29 -3.22
C PHE A 561 -1.85 -27.97 -4.07
N ARG A 562 -1.58 -29.27 -3.85
CA ARG A 562 -0.59 -30.02 -4.63
C ARG A 562 -1.02 -30.18 -6.09
N ARG A 563 -2.30 -30.40 -6.36
CA ARG A 563 -2.85 -30.40 -7.74
C ARG A 563 -2.70 -29.03 -8.39
N ASP A 564 -2.94 -27.94 -7.65
CA ASP A 564 -2.75 -26.58 -8.15
C ASP A 564 -1.30 -26.34 -8.55
N ILE A 565 -0.32 -26.73 -7.72
CA ILE A 565 1.10 -26.62 -8.04
C ILE A 565 1.45 -27.36 -9.34
N GLN A 566 0.95 -28.60 -9.52
CA GLN A 566 1.16 -29.35 -10.75
C GLN A 566 0.53 -28.64 -11.95
N SER A 567 -0.65 -28.05 -11.77
CA SER A 567 -1.32 -27.30 -12.83
C SER A 567 -0.53 -26.08 -13.29
N PHE A 568 0.16 -25.35 -12.40
CA PHE A 568 1.05 -24.25 -12.80
C PHE A 568 2.22 -24.74 -13.65
N HIS A 569 2.85 -25.86 -13.31
CA HIS A 569 3.88 -26.46 -14.15
C HIS A 569 3.33 -26.82 -15.53
N ASN A 570 2.14 -27.42 -15.59
CA ASN A 570 1.48 -27.78 -16.85
C ASN A 570 1.16 -26.52 -17.68
N GLN A 571 0.74 -25.42 -17.03
CA GLN A 571 0.48 -24.15 -17.70
C GLN A 571 1.74 -23.61 -18.38
N VAL A 572 2.88 -23.57 -17.68
CA VAL A 572 4.14 -23.12 -18.28
C VAL A 572 4.47 -23.96 -19.54
N ILE A 573 4.35 -25.27 -19.47
CA ILE A 573 4.70 -26.16 -20.59
C ILE A 573 3.70 -26.01 -21.76
N ASN A 574 2.42 -26.17 -21.49
CA ASN A 574 1.41 -26.30 -22.54
C ASN A 574 1.03 -24.95 -23.15
N ARG A 575 0.92 -23.90 -22.32
CA ARG A 575 0.68 -22.54 -22.82
C ARG A 575 1.84 -22.04 -23.67
N ARG A 576 3.08 -22.25 -23.22
CA ARG A 576 4.28 -21.93 -24.00
C ARG A 576 4.26 -22.64 -25.36
N LYS A 577 3.99 -23.94 -25.36
CA LYS A 577 3.88 -24.74 -26.60
C LYS A 577 2.82 -24.17 -27.55
N PHE A 578 1.63 -23.82 -27.02
CA PHE A 578 0.57 -23.21 -27.82
C PHE A 578 1.03 -21.89 -28.45
N ILE A 579 1.63 -20.99 -27.66
CA ILE A 579 2.12 -19.68 -28.15
C ILE A 579 3.13 -19.90 -29.28
N LEU A 580 4.15 -20.73 -29.07
CA LEU A 580 5.20 -20.97 -30.06
C LEU A 580 4.63 -21.55 -31.36
N ASN A 581 3.70 -22.50 -31.29
CA ASN A 581 3.02 -23.05 -32.46
C ASN A 581 2.23 -21.99 -33.23
N GLN A 582 1.55 -21.08 -32.52
CA GLN A 582 0.83 -19.97 -33.15
C GLN A 582 1.76 -18.95 -33.81
N LEU A 583 2.92 -18.67 -33.20
CA LEU A 583 3.94 -17.78 -33.76
C LEU A 583 4.60 -18.39 -35.00
N ASP A 584 4.84 -19.69 -35.01
CA ASP A 584 5.45 -20.39 -36.15
C ASP A 584 4.45 -20.51 -37.32
N ALA A 585 3.16 -20.68 -37.05
CA ALA A 585 2.10 -20.67 -38.08
C ALA A 585 1.89 -19.28 -38.74
N GLN A 586 2.41 -18.20 -38.18
CA GLN A 586 2.34 -16.84 -38.73
C GLN A 586 3.62 -16.45 -39.49
N LYS A 587 4.64 -17.31 -39.54
CA LYS A 587 5.79 -17.10 -40.43
C LYS A 587 5.35 -17.31 -41.87
N PRO A 588 5.74 -16.41 -42.80
CA PRO A 588 5.38 -16.52 -44.22
C PRO A 588 5.92 -17.79 -44.89
#